data_e59fd6009f78d4e825954c6fc1b64e5f
#
_entry.id   e59fd6009f78d4e825954c6fc1b64e5f
#
_cell.length_a   1.000
_cell.length_b   1.000
_cell.length_c   1.000
_cell.angle_alpha   90.00
_cell.angle_beta   90.00
_cell.angle_gamma   90.00
#
_symmetry.space_group_name_H-M   'P 1'
#
loop_
_entity.id
_entity.type
_entity.pdbx_description
1 polymer ?
#
loop_
_entity_poly.entity_id
_entity_poly.type
_entity_poly.pdbx_seq_one_letter_code
_entity_poly.pdbx_strand_id
1 'polypeptide(L)'
;PIRVRYYFASNSDVYIQFSPYGKTALADMVIFGNYCAKGVATGVPFKSFYKTSFQDILDMTEKSLPWEYVIVDNSLYNSVLQMAGVIQKNLPRILFVNNAMYNETNELVQITNGKPFDSEEDSSNNRLYLSSAGFIKWIADGLVEPIAGSQLKREPLLNETVEVNPTGLQGVMSQKFGLNFSLDWIRNISAAVISVYTGRTYKYENSGVDVTINPFAASI
;
A
#
# COMPACT_ATOMS: atom_id res chain seq x y z
N PRO A 1 17.00 33.76 20.58
CA PRO A 1 17.05 32.95 19.37
C PRO A 1 15.90 33.26 18.46
N ILE A 2 16.15 33.08 17.15
CA ILE A 2 15.21 33.39 16.10
C ILE A 2 14.23 32.27 15.88
N ARG A 3 14.63 31.03 16.26
CA ARG A 3 13.87 29.79 16.09
C ARG A 3 14.24 28.77 17.14
N VAL A 4 13.29 27.86 17.47
CA VAL A 4 13.51 26.67 18.29
C VAL A 4 13.19 25.47 17.45
N ARG A 5 14.06 24.46 17.41
CA ARG A 5 13.83 23.20 16.70
C ARG A 5 13.88 22.02 17.65
N TYR A 6 12.94 21.10 17.46
CA TYR A 6 12.93 19.81 18.09
C TYR A 6 13.08 18.74 16.99
N TYR A 7 14.12 17.97 17.08
CA TYR A 7 14.41 16.90 16.13
C TYR A 7 13.83 15.59 16.63
N PHE A 8 13.28 14.81 15.72
CA PHE A 8 12.73 13.49 16.02
C PHE A 8 13.82 12.45 15.81
N ALA A 9 14.13 11.69 16.86
CA ALA A 9 15.22 10.72 16.88
C ALA A 9 16.57 11.34 16.43
N SER A 10 17.42 10.56 15.79
CA SER A 10 18.73 10.98 15.30
C SER A 10 18.72 11.55 13.88
N ASN A 11 17.54 11.84 13.31
CA ASN A 11 17.41 12.30 11.93
C ASN A 11 17.30 13.83 11.88
N SER A 12 18.26 14.50 11.25
CA SER A 12 18.28 15.96 11.09
C SER A 12 17.23 16.50 10.12
N ASP A 13 16.65 15.64 9.29
CA ASP A 13 15.69 16.03 8.25
C ASP A 13 14.23 15.87 8.72
N VAL A 14 14.04 15.44 9.98
CA VAL A 14 12.72 15.31 10.60
C VAL A 14 12.69 16.15 11.87
N TYR A 15 11.97 17.28 11.83
CA TYR A 15 11.89 18.21 12.94
C TYR A 15 10.62 19.05 12.92
N ILE A 16 10.29 19.57 14.10
CA ILE A 16 9.34 20.69 14.25
C ILE A 16 10.11 21.96 14.59
N GLN A 17 9.75 23.06 13.96
CA GLN A 17 10.38 24.35 14.18
C GLN A 17 9.35 25.37 14.61
N PHE A 18 9.66 26.10 15.67
CA PHE A 18 8.86 27.23 16.14
C PHE A 18 9.58 28.54 15.85
N SER A 19 8.82 29.53 15.36
CA SER A 19 9.29 30.90 15.11
C SER A 19 8.38 31.90 15.79
N PRO A 20 8.90 33.03 16.28
CA PRO A 20 8.09 34.05 16.93
C PRO A 20 7.14 34.73 15.92
N TYR A 21 5.90 34.94 16.35
CA TYR A 21 4.88 35.68 15.58
C TYR A 21 4.03 36.52 16.51
N GLY A 22 4.36 37.79 16.62
CA GLY A 22 3.72 38.71 17.59
C GLY A 22 3.89 38.18 19.03
N LYS A 23 2.78 37.91 19.72
CA LYS A 23 2.77 37.34 21.08
C LYS A 23 2.81 35.84 21.12
N THR A 24 2.66 35.16 19.99
CA THR A 24 2.58 33.69 19.86
C THR A 24 3.72 33.17 19.02
N ALA A 25 3.63 31.89 18.60
CA ALA A 25 4.55 31.25 17.68
C ALA A 25 3.83 30.68 16.47
N LEU A 26 4.54 30.62 15.35
CA LEU A 26 4.22 29.78 14.21
C LEU A 26 5.03 28.49 14.31
N ALA A 27 4.43 27.39 13.89
CA ALA A 27 5.06 26.09 13.76
C ALA A 27 5.20 25.66 12.31
N ASP A 28 6.35 25.10 12.01
CA ASP A 28 6.60 24.34 10.77
C ASP A 28 6.94 22.91 11.14
N MET A 29 6.33 21.94 10.49
CA MET A 29 6.67 20.52 10.62
C MET A 29 7.34 20.05 9.32
N VAL A 30 8.54 19.49 9.45
CA VAL A 30 9.34 19.03 8.32
C VAL A 30 9.65 17.56 8.50
N ILE A 31 9.35 16.76 7.47
CA ILE A 31 9.61 15.31 7.43
C ILE A 31 10.38 15.02 6.15
N PHE A 32 11.59 14.47 6.29
CA PHE A 32 12.52 14.18 5.19
C PHE A 32 12.69 15.37 4.24
N GLY A 33 12.86 16.58 4.82
CA GLY A 33 13.08 17.81 4.06
C GLY A 33 11.81 18.46 3.47
N ASN A 34 10.64 17.82 3.59
CA ASN A 34 9.37 18.33 3.08
C ASN A 34 8.52 18.94 4.20
N TYR A 35 7.87 20.06 3.91
CA TYR A 35 6.93 20.67 4.84
C TYR A 35 5.59 19.91 4.85
N CYS A 36 5.29 19.23 5.96
CA CYS A 36 3.96 18.68 6.22
C CYS A 36 3.00 19.71 6.78
N ALA A 37 3.54 20.70 7.51
CA ALA A 37 2.83 21.89 7.93
C ALA A 37 3.78 23.08 7.87
N LYS A 38 3.29 24.25 7.44
CA LYS A 38 4.11 25.45 7.31
C LYS A 38 3.36 26.68 7.81
N GLY A 39 3.98 27.43 8.71
CA GLY A 39 3.44 28.69 9.23
C GLY A 39 2.15 28.55 10.02
N VAL A 40 1.94 27.42 10.69
CA VAL A 40 0.73 27.15 11.46
C VAL A 40 0.76 27.90 12.77
N ALA A 41 -0.27 28.71 13.05
CA ALA A 41 -0.37 29.44 14.31
C ALA A 41 -0.65 28.47 15.47
N THR A 42 0.22 28.47 16.47
CA THR A 42 0.09 27.57 17.63
C THR A 42 -0.83 28.13 18.72
N GLY A 43 -1.06 29.45 18.75
CA GLY A 43 -1.73 30.11 19.86
C GLY A 43 -0.88 30.19 21.14
N VAL A 44 0.30 29.59 21.18
CA VAL A 44 1.18 29.45 22.35
C VAL A 44 2.29 30.51 22.26
N PRO A 45 2.66 31.20 23.38
CA PRO A 45 3.77 32.16 23.38
C PRO A 45 5.09 31.50 23.01
N PHE A 46 5.87 32.14 22.12
CA PHE A 46 7.12 31.56 21.62
C PHE A 46 8.11 31.21 22.75
N LYS A 47 8.15 31.98 23.81
CA LYS A 47 9.05 31.75 24.97
C LYS A 47 8.76 30.41 25.69
N SER A 48 7.54 29.90 25.60
CA SER A 48 7.14 28.64 26.22
C SER A 48 7.94 27.46 25.64
N PHE A 49 8.28 27.52 24.35
CA PHE A 49 8.99 26.44 23.66
C PHE A 49 10.49 26.30 24.03
N TYR A 50 11.04 27.15 24.90
CA TYR A 50 12.45 27.01 25.33
C TYR A 50 12.67 25.92 26.39
N LYS A 51 11.68 25.61 27.18
CA LYS A 51 11.79 24.72 28.34
C LYS A 51 10.69 23.67 28.41
N THR A 52 9.83 23.64 27.43
CA THR A 52 8.67 22.76 27.37
C THR A 52 9.12 21.34 27.00
N SER A 53 8.61 20.34 27.69
CA SER A 53 8.84 18.94 27.32
C SER A 53 8.22 18.63 25.98
N PHE A 54 8.70 17.57 25.32
CA PHE A 54 8.13 17.16 24.04
C PHE A 54 6.66 16.77 24.17
N GLN A 55 6.27 16.11 25.28
CA GLN A 55 4.87 15.75 25.55
C GLN A 55 3.97 16.99 25.66
N ASP A 56 4.43 18.02 26.39
CA ASP A 56 3.66 19.26 26.50
C ASP A 56 3.52 19.98 25.15
N ILE A 57 4.54 19.87 24.28
CA ILE A 57 4.46 20.42 22.91
C ILE A 57 3.38 19.69 22.11
N LEU A 58 3.33 18.36 22.20
CA LEU A 58 2.28 17.54 21.60
C LEU A 58 0.90 18.03 22.06
N ASP A 59 0.69 18.06 23.36
CA ASP A 59 -0.61 18.42 23.96
C ASP A 59 -1.07 19.82 23.56
N MET A 60 -0.13 20.78 23.53
CA MET A 60 -0.41 22.16 23.13
C MET A 60 -0.71 22.33 21.64
N THR A 61 -0.23 21.45 20.80
CA THR A 61 -0.30 21.58 19.34
C THR A 61 -1.07 20.44 18.66
N GLU A 62 -1.69 19.55 19.43
CA GLU A 62 -2.44 18.38 18.96
C GLU A 62 -3.47 18.74 17.88
N LYS A 63 -4.21 19.84 18.10
CA LYS A 63 -5.25 20.30 17.17
C LYS A 63 -4.74 21.17 16.03
N SER A 64 -3.47 21.58 16.09
CA SER A 64 -2.92 22.56 15.15
C SER A 64 -1.96 21.93 14.13
N LEU A 65 -1.34 20.81 14.48
CA LEU A 65 -0.33 20.16 13.67
C LEU A 65 -0.72 18.74 13.32
N PRO A 66 -0.34 18.26 12.13
CA PRO A 66 -0.65 16.91 11.67
C PRO A 66 0.33 15.89 12.29
N TRP A 67 0.16 15.63 13.58
CA TRP A 67 1.03 14.75 14.37
C TRP A 67 0.99 13.28 13.89
N GLU A 68 -0.08 12.88 13.20
CA GLU A 68 -0.22 11.55 12.59
C GLU A 68 0.92 11.20 11.63
N TYR A 69 1.63 12.19 11.08
CA TYR A 69 2.81 11.95 10.23
C TYR A 69 4.08 11.61 11.02
N VAL A 70 4.09 11.87 12.32
CA VAL A 70 5.28 11.71 13.18
C VAL A 70 5.06 10.66 14.26
N ILE A 71 3.87 10.65 14.84
CA ILE A 71 3.49 9.66 15.84
C ILE A 71 2.90 8.47 15.10
N VAL A 72 3.73 7.47 14.90
CA VAL A 72 3.30 6.22 14.30
C VAL A 72 2.56 5.42 15.36
N ASP A 73 1.27 5.25 15.18
CA ASP A 73 0.55 4.20 15.91
C ASP A 73 1.06 2.85 15.42
N ASN A 74 1.88 2.21 16.24
CA ASN A 74 2.44 0.90 15.91
C ASN A 74 1.35 -0.15 15.64
N SER A 75 0.15 0.05 16.17
CA SER A 75 -0.98 -0.86 15.94
C SER A 75 -1.50 -0.79 14.51
N LEU A 76 -1.43 0.37 13.85
CA LEU A 76 -1.84 0.53 12.45
C LEU A 76 -1.06 -0.35 11.47
N TYR A 77 0.19 -0.65 11.79
CA TYR A 77 1.09 -1.40 10.90
C TYR A 77 1.28 -2.86 11.31
N ASN A 78 0.70 -3.30 12.43
CA ASN A 78 0.91 -4.67 12.93
C ASN A 78 0.50 -5.73 11.91
N SER A 79 -0.64 -5.57 11.24
CA SER A 79 -1.09 -6.51 10.22
C SER A 79 -0.18 -6.49 8.98
N VAL A 80 0.29 -5.30 8.58
CA VAL A 80 1.23 -5.14 7.47
C VAL A 80 2.58 -5.75 7.80
N LEU A 81 3.09 -5.56 9.01
CA LEU A 81 4.35 -6.17 9.48
C LEU A 81 4.23 -7.68 9.57
N GLN A 82 3.11 -8.20 10.06
CA GLN A 82 2.85 -9.64 10.08
C GLN A 82 2.82 -10.23 8.66
N MET A 83 2.12 -9.58 7.74
CA MET A 83 2.08 -9.98 6.33
C MET A 83 3.48 -9.94 5.71
N ALA A 84 4.24 -8.87 5.91
CA ALA A 84 5.61 -8.76 5.43
C ALA A 84 6.50 -9.89 5.99
N GLY A 85 6.35 -10.22 7.27
CA GLY A 85 7.06 -11.33 7.91
C GLY A 85 6.71 -12.68 7.30
N VAL A 86 5.43 -12.94 7.00
CA VAL A 86 4.99 -14.16 6.32
C VAL A 86 5.59 -14.24 4.92
N ILE A 87 5.54 -13.15 4.15
CA ILE A 87 6.14 -13.10 2.82
C ILE A 87 7.64 -13.38 2.91
N GLN A 88 8.36 -12.68 3.76
CA GLN A 88 9.81 -12.82 3.92
C GLN A 88 10.22 -14.27 4.30
N LYS A 89 9.46 -14.90 5.19
CA LYS A 89 9.68 -16.29 5.58
C LYS A 89 9.52 -17.28 4.42
N ASN A 90 8.60 -16.97 3.48
CA ASN A 90 8.29 -17.85 2.35
C ASN A 90 9.14 -17.56 1.09
N LEU A 91 9.78 -16.38 1.00
CA LEU A 91 10.58 -16.01 -0.18
C LEU A 91 11.59 -17.11 -0.61
N PRO A 92 12.35 -17.75 0.30
CA PRO A 92 13.31 -18.80 -0.10
C PRO A 92 12.66 -20.03 -0.72
N ARG A 93 11.36 -20.22 -0.54
CA ARG A 93 10.59 -21.35 -1.05
C ARG A 93 9.91 -21.04 -2.39
N ILE A 94 9.83 -19.78 -2.77
CA ILE A 94 9.16 -19.34 -3.99
C ILE A 94 10.08 -19.54 -5.18
N LEU A 95 9.58 -20.27 -6.17
CA LEU A 95 10.20 -20.42 -7.47
C LEU A 95 9.33 -19.73 -8.52
N PHE A 96 9.97 -18.93 -9.35
CA PHE A 96 9.26 -18.29 -10.45
C PHE A 96 8.96 -19.33 -11.56
N VAL A 97 7.68 -19.50 -11.85
CA VAL A 97 7.19 -20.27 -12.98
C VAL A 97 6.20 -19.41 -13.75
N ASN A 98 6.46 -19.21 -15.03
CA ASN A 98 5.61 -18.36 -15.86
C ASN A 98 4.18 -18.91 -15.90
N ASN A 99 3.17 -18.03 -15.82
CA ASN A 99 1.75 -18.37 -15.89
C ASN A 99 1.23 -19.23 -14.71
N ALA A 100 2.00 -19.41 -13.64
CA ALA A 100 1.67 -20.29 -12.52
C ALA A 100 0.93 -19.51 -11.40
N MET A 101 -0.09 -20.16 -10.85
CA MET A 101 -0.79 -19.73 -9.63
C MET A 101 -1.39 -20.96 -8.92
N TYR A 102 -1.77 -20.79 -7.66
CA TYR A 102 -2.66 -21.72 -6.96
C TYR A 102 -4.11 -21.28 -7.08
N ASN A 103 -5.00 -22.22 -7.40
CA ASN A 103 -6.44 -21.98 -7.42
C ASN A 103 -7.05 -22.05 -6.00
N GLU A 104 -8.36 -21.90 -5.88
CA GLU A 104 -9.09 -21.95 -4.62
C GLU A 104 -9.07 -23.33 -3.90
N THR A 105 -8.62 -24.38 -4.59
CA THR A 105 -8.42 -25.73 -4.02
C THR A 105 -6.94 -26.03 -3.73
N ASN A 106 -6.07 -24.99 -3.80
CA ASN A 106 -4.61 -25.11 -3.63
C ASN A 106 -3.92 -26.01 -4.68
N GLU A 107 -4.50 -26.15 -5.86
CA GLU A 107 -3.88 -26.83 -6.98
C GLU A 107 -3.07 -25.84 -7.81
N LEU A 108 -1.89 -26.25 -8.25
CA LEU A 108 -1.04 -25.47 -9.15
C LEU A 108 -1.62 -25.48 -10.57
N VAL A 109 -2.06 -24.33 -11.04
CA VAL A 109 -2.71 -24.19 -12.34
C VAL A 109 -2.14 -23.05 -13.17
N GLN A 110 -2.36 -23.11 -14.47
CA GLN A 110 -2.05 -22.02 -15.39
C GLN A 110 -3.09 -20.90 -15.25
N ILE A 111 -2.63 -19.66 -15.11
CA ILE A 111 -3.52 -18.49 -15.00
C ILE A 111 -4.41 -18.36 -16.24
N THR A 112 -3.85 -18.58 -17.43
CA THR A 112 -4.54 -18.32 -18.70
C THR A 112 -5.72 -19.24 -18.98
N ASN A 113 -5.63 -20.51 -18.62
CA ASN A 113 -6.62 -21.52 -19.00
C ASN A 113 -7.15 -22.37 -17.82
N GLY A 114 -6.58 -22.20 -16.62
CA GLY A 114 -6.96 -22.96 -15.42
C GLY A 114 -6.54 -24.45 -15.44
N LYS A 115 -5.77 -24.89 -16.44
CA LYS A 115 -5.30 -26.27 -16.50
C LYS A 115 -4.19 -26.51 -15.47
N PRO A 116 -4.15 -27.68 -14.83
CA PRO A 116 -3.02 -28.07 -14.01
C PRO A 116 -1.70 -28.01 -14.81
N PHE A 117 -0.61 -27.78 -14.11
CA PHE A 117 0.71 -27.99 -14.70
C PHE A 117 0.99 -29.49 -14.78
N ASP A 118 1.41 -29.96 -15.94
CA ASP A 118 1.87 -31.36 -16.17
C ASP A 118 3.25 -31.57 -15.55
N SER A 119 3.48 -31.09 -14.34
CA SER A 119 4.77 -31.26 -13.69
C SER A 119 4.71 -32.46 -12.75
N GLU A 120 5.51 -33.48 -13.04
CA GLU A 120 5.97 -34.45 -12.05
C GLU A 120 6.87 -33.81 -10.98
N GLU A 121 6.84 -32.46 -10.87
CA GLU A 121 7.64 -31.72 -9.91
C GLU A 121 7.09 -31.99 -8.51
N ASP A 122 7.84 -32.79 -7.85
CA ASP A 122 7.84 -33.27 -6.49
C ASP A 122 7.02 -32.36 -5.52
N SER A 123 5.79 -32.73 -5.27
CA SER A 123 4.96 -32.16 -4.18
C SER A 123 5.61 -32.36 -2.79
N SER A 124 6.74 -33.09 -2.74
CA SER A 124 7.53 -33.35 -1.53
C SER A 124 8.41 -32.16 -1.10
N ASN A 125 8.67 -31.18 -1.96
CA ASN A 125 9.73 -30.18 -1.74
C ASN A 125 9.31 -28.90 -1.04
N ASN A 126 8.07 -28.79 -0.53
CA ASN A 126 7.62 -27.58 0.21
C ASN A 126 7.92 -26.25 -0.51
N ARG A 127 7.93 -26.25 -1.85
CA ARG A 127 8.17 -25.09 -2.70
C ARG A 127 6.87 -24.51 -3.22
N LEU A 128 6.88 -23.21 -3.47
CA LEU A 128 5.75 -22.46 -4.05
C LEU A 128 6.13 -22.05 -5.47
N TYR A 129 5.38 -22.51 -6.45
CA TYR A 129 5.59 -22.22 -7.86
C TYR A 129 4.64 -21.08 -8.26
N LEU A 130 5.16 -19.89 -8.48
CA LEU A 130 4.35 -18.69 -8.72
C LEU A 130 4.92 -17.85 -9.85
N SER A 131 4.04 -17.34 -10.71
CA SER A 131 4.35 -16.20 -11.55
C SER A 131 4.22 -14.89 -10.74
N SER A 132 4.57 -13.75 -11.32
CA SER A 132 4.35 -12.45 -10.67
C SER A 132 2.87 -12.21 -10.35
N ALA A 133 1.97 -12.55 -11.26
CA ALA A 133 0.53 -12.44 -11.06
C ALA A 133 0.03 -13.46 -9.99
N GLY A 134 0.55 -14.69 -10.02
CA GLY A 134 0.25 -15.70 -9.02
C GLY A 134 0.74 -15.30 -7.62
N PHE A 135 1.88 -14.63 -7.53
CA PHE A 135 2.40 -14.11 -6.26
C PHE A 135 1.48 -13.04 -5.65
N ILE A 136 0.97 -12.12 -6.47
CA ILE A 136 0.02 -11.10 -6.01
C ILE A 136 -1.26 -11.76 -5.51
N LYS A 137 -1.79 -12.76 -6.23
CA LYS A 137 -2.96 -13.52 -5.78
C LYS A 137 -2.69 -14.25 -4.47
N TRP A 138 -1.56 -14.90 -4.34
CA TRP A 138 -1.17 -15.63 -3.11
C TRP A 138 -1.16 -14.68 -1.88
N ILE A 139 -0.66 -13.45 -2.03
CA ILE A 139 -0.73 -12.43 -0.97
C ILE A 139 -2.19 -12.07 -0.68
N ALA A 140 -2.99 -11.82 -1.71
CA ALA A 140 -4.39 -11.46 -1.57
C ALA A 140 -5.21 -12.58 -0.91
N ASP A 141 -4.94 -13.83 -1.27
CA ASP A 141 -5.56 -15.00 -0.64
C ASP A 141 -5.26 -15.05 0.87
N GLY A 142 -4.02 -14.79 1.26
CA GLY A 142 -3.62 -14.72 2.67
C GLY A 142 -4.33 -13.62 3.46
N LEU A 143 -4.77 -12.55 2.80
CA LEU A 143 -5.57 -11.49 3.40
C LEU A 143 -7.08 -11.85 3.45
N VAL A 144 -7.59 -12.50 2.43
CA VAL A 144 -9.03 -12.76 2.24
C VAL A 144 -9.50 -14.02 2.95
N GLU A 145 -8.72 -15.09 2.88
CA GLU A 145 -9.10 -16.41 3.41
C GLU A 145 -9.47 -16.40 4.90
N PRO A 146 -8.76 -15.69 5.80
CA PRO A 146 -9.14 -15.61 7.20
C PRO A 146 -10.52 -14.97 7.45
N ILE A 147 -11.00 -14.16 6.53
CA ILE A 147 -12.27 -13.42 6.65
C ILE A 147 -13.39 -14.13 5.90
N ALA A 148 -13.12 -14.54 4.65
CA ALA A 148 -14.12 -15.14 3.75
C ALA A 148 -14.22 -16.66 3.90
N GLY A 149 -13.25 -17.32 4.55
CA GLY A 149 -13.19 -18.77 4.65
C GLY A 149 -12.83 -19.48 3.33
N SER A 150 -12.44 -18.72 2.31
CA SER A 150 -12.05 -19.25 0.99
C SER A 150 -11.09 -18.29 0.30
N GLN A 151 -10.29 -18.83 -0.61
CA GLN A 151 -9.40 -18.07 -1.48
C GLN A 151 -10.16 -17.44 -2.65
N LEU A 152 -9.51 -16.49 -3.31
CA LEU A 152 -10.06 -15.82 -4.50
C LEU A 152 -10.14 -16.81 -5.67
N LYS A 153 -11.30 -16.86 -6.33
CA LYS A 153 -11.50 -17.65 -7.54
C LYS A 153 -10.82 -17.02 -8.73
N ARG A 154 -10.25 -17.86 -9.60
CA ARG A 154 -9.51 -17.42 -10.77
C ARG A 154 -10.39 -16.63 -11.77
N GLU A 155 -11.56 -17.17 -12.10
CA GLU A 155 -12.39 -16.67 -13.21
C GLU A 155 -12.76 -15.17 -13.04
N PRO A 156 -13.25 -14.72 -11.88
CA PRO A 156 -13.58 -13.29 -11.68
C PRO A 156 -12.36 -12.37 -11.81
N LEU A 157 -11.14 -12.86 -11.53
CA LEU A 157 -9.93 -12.06 -11.62
C LEU A 157 -9.48 -11.79 -13.07
N LEU A 158 -10.00 -12.56 -14.02
CA LEU A 158 -9.72 -12.41 -15.44
C LEU A 158 -10.71 -11.51 -16.17
N ASN A 159 -11.73 -10.99 -15.50
CA ASN A 159 -12.70 -10.10 -16.11
C ASN A 159 -12.01 -8.83 -16.65
N GLU A 160 -12.35 -8.48 -17.87
CA GLU A 160 -11.86 -7.26 -18.48
C GLU A 160 -12.41 -6.03 -17.74
N THR A 161 -11.53 -5.12 -17.38
CA THR A 161 -11.87 -3.85 -16.71
C THR A 161 -11.60 -2.64 -17.62
N VAL A 162 -10.95 -2.86 -18.75
CA VAL A 162 -10.61 -1.83 -19.73
C VAL A 162 -11.30 -2.19 -21.05
N GLU A 163 -12.08 -1.27 -21.59
CA GLU A 163 -12.56 -1.39 -22.97
C GLU A 163 -11.34 -1.28 -23.91
N VAL A 164 -11.03 -2.38 -24.56
CA VAL A 164 -9.96 -2.40 -25.56
C VAL A 164 -10.45 -1.73 -26.82
N ASN A 165 -9.99 -0.52 -27.08
CA ASN A 165 -10.18 0.11 -28.39
C ASN A 165 -9.14 -0.48 -29.36
N PRO A 166 -9.56 -1.26 -30.38
CA PRO A 166 -8.63 -1.91 -31.32
C PRO A 166 -7.89 -0.96 -32.23
N THR A 167 -8.21 0.34 -32.19
CA THR A 167 -7.58 1.37 -33.02
C THR A 167 -6.63 2.25 -32.22
N GLY A 168 -5.40 2.43 -32.69
CA GLY A 168 -4.39 3.30 -32.10
C GLY A 168 -3.36 2.59 -31.22
N LEU A 169 -2.68 3.35 -30.39
CA LEU A 169 -1.62 2.88 -29.49
C LEU A 169 -2.08 1.75 -28.55
N GLN A 170 -3.34 1.78 -28.12
CA GLN A 170 -3.92 0.73 -27.30
C GLN A 170 -4.05 -0.60 -28.06
N GLY A 171 -4.35 -0.58 -29.35
CA GLY A 171 -4.41 -1.79 -30.17
C GLY A 171 -3.07 -2.51 -30.30
N VAL A 172 -1.98 -1.79 -30.27
CA VAL A 172 -0.62 -2.35 -30.31
C VAL A 172 -0.21 -2.90 -28.93
N MET A 173 -0.64 -2.26 -27.86
CA MET A 173 -0.33 -2.67 -26.48
C MET A 173 -1.22 -3.82 -25.98
N SER A 174 -2.39 -4.02 -26.56
CA SER A 174 -3.31 -5.12 -26.22
C SER A 174 -2.88 -6.48 -26.78
N GLN A 175 -1.90 -6.51 -27.64
CA GLN A 175 -1.37 -7.75 -28.18
C GLN A 175 -0.43 -8.41 -27.21
N LYS A 176 -0.94 -9.40 -26.49
CA LYS A 176 -0.24 -10.35 -25.60
C LYS A 176 -0.06 -9.82 -24.18
N PHE A 177 -0.49 -10.64 -23.20
CA PHE A 177 -0.04 -10.62 -21.79
C PHE A 177 0.52 -9.28 -21.32
N GLY A 178 -0.05 -8.21 -21.82
CA GLY A 178 0.49 -6.92 -21.67
C GLY A 178 -0.02 -6.20 -20.45
N LEU A 179 0.14 -4.93 -20.46
CA LEU A 179 -0.30 -3.98 -19.46
C LEU A 179 -1.78 -4.18 -19.09
N ASN A 180 -2.65 -4.50 -20.05
CA ASN A 180 -4.09 -4.68 -19.80
C ASN A 180 -4.37 -5.87 -18.88
N PHE A 181 -3.76 -7.03 -19.11
CA PHE A 181 -3.90 -8.17 -18.22
C PHE A 181 -3.44 -7.82 -16.78
N SER A 182 -2.31 -7.13 -16.65
CA SER A 182 -1.80 -6.75 -15.34
C SER A 182 -2.72 -5.76 -14.62
N LEU A 183 -3.30 -4.82 -15.36
CA LEU A 183 -4.28 -3.86 -14.82
C LEU A 183 -5.57 -4.56 -14.41
N ASP A 184 -6.12 -5.40 -15.25
CA ASP A 184 -7.33 -6.16 -14.97
C ASP A 184 -7.13 -7.05 -13.75
N TRP A 185 -6.03 -7.77 -13.70
CA TRP A 185 -5.68 -8.66 -12.59
C TRP A 185 -5.58 -7.90 -11.26
N ILE A 186 -4.84 -6.80 -11.23
CA ILE A 186 -4.67 -6.00 -10.01
C ILE A 186 -5.97 -5.35 -9.59
N ARG A 187 -6.74 -4.77 -10.52
CA ARG A 187 -8.02 -4.13 -10.23
C ARG A 187 -9.03 -5.12 -9.66
N ASN A 188 -9.17 -6.28 -10.27
CA ASN A 188 -10.09 -7.30 -9.80
C ASN A 188 -9.69 -7.87 -8.44
N ILE A 189 -8.41 -8.14 -8.20
CA ILE A 189 -7.90 -8.56 -6.89
C ILE A 189 -8.20 -7.49 -5.83
N SER A 190 -7.89 -6.23 -6.11
CA SER A 190 -8.10 -5.15 -5.15
C SER A 190 -9.57 -4.92 -4.84
N ALA A 191 -10.43 -4.96 -5.86
CA ALA A 191 -11.87 -4.88 -5.68
C ALA A 191 -12.40 -6.04 -4.82
N ALA A 192 -11.91 -7.26 -5.06
CA ALA A 192 -12.27 -8.42 -4.27
C ALA A 192 -11.80 -8.31 -2.81
N VAL A 193 -10.56 -7.92 -2.57
CA VAL A 193 -10.00 -7.73 -1.21
C VAL A 193 -10.80 -6.67 -0.45
N ILE A 194 -11.02 -5.49 -1.03
CA ILE A 194 -11.80 -4.41 -0.39
C ILE A 194 -13.24 -4.87 -0.13
N SER A 195 -13.84 -5.62 -1.05
CA SER A 195 -15.21 -6.13 -0.87
C SER A 195 -15.31 -7.06 0.33
N VAL A 196 -14.34 -7.95 0.51
CA VAL A 196 -14.29 -8.86 1.66
C VAL A 196 -14.11 -8.09 2.96
N TYR A 197 -13.15 -7.16 3.01
CA TYR A 197 -12.87 -6.38 4.21
C TYR A 197 -14.03 -5.50 4.65
N THR A 198 -14.78 -4.97 3.71
CA THR A 198 -15.87 -4.01 4.01
C THR A 198 -17.25 -4.66 4.09
N GLY A 199 -17.38 -5.93 3.67
CA GLY A 199 -18.66 -6.62 3.53
C GLY A 199 -19.59 -5.98 2.49
N ARG A 200 -19.06 -5.22 1.54
CA ARG A 200 -19.79 -4.54 0.45
C ARG A 200 -19.16 -4.87 -0.88
N THR A 201 -19.96 -4.97 -1.92
CA THR A 201 -19.43 -5.17 -3.28
C THR A 201 -18.81 -3.88 -3.79
N TYR A 202 -17.52 -3.94 -4.06
CA TYR A 202 -16.78 -2.90 -4.78
C TYR A 202 -16.45 -3.38 -6.17
N LYS A 203 -16.66 -2.50 -7.14
CA LYS A 203 -16.11 -2.66 -8.48
C LYS A 203 -14.77 -1.94 -8.57
N TYR A 204 -13.98 -2.24 -9.60
CA TYR A 204 -12.65 -1.65 -9.76
C TYR A 204 -12.69 -0.11 -9.83
N GLU A 205 -13.73 0.51 -10.38
CA GLU A 205 -13.87 1.97 -10.49
C GLU A 205 -13.95 2.67 -9.12
N ASN A 206 -14.39 1.95 -8.10
CA ASN A 206 -14.55 2.49 -6.75
C ASN A 206 -13.61 1.88 -5.72
N SER A 207 -12.67 1.04 -6.17
CA SER A 207 -11.75 0.33 -5.27
C SER A 207 -10.51 1.15 -4.91
N GLY A 208 -10.34 2.34 -5.47
CA GLY A 208 -9.16 3.17 -5.26
C GLY A 208 -7.90 2.66 -5.96
N VAL A 209 -8.04 1.69 -6.86
CA VAL A 209 -6.93 1.03 -7.57
C VAL A 209 -6.76 1.58 -8.97
N ASP A 210 -7.43 2.66 -9.30
CA ASP A 210 -7.28 3.29 -10.59
C ASP A 210 -5.93 4.00 -10.64
N VAL A 211 -5.11 3.63 -11.62
CA VAL A 211 -3.79 4.24 -11.88
C VAL A 211 -3.86 5.72 -12.25
N THR A 212 -5.05 6.22 -12.56
CA THR A 212 -5.29 7.64 -12.81
C THR A 212 -5.39 8.47 -11.53
N ILE A 213 -5.45 7.81 -10.36
CA ILE A 213 -5.50 8.47 -9.06
C ILE A 213 -4.08 8.73 -8.56
N ASN A 214 -3.86 9.91 -7.98
CA ASN A 214 -2.60 10.33 -7.37
C ASN A 214 -1.93 9.20 -6.53
N PRO A 215 -0.60 9.05 -6.56
CA PRO A 215 0.38 9.99 -7.10
C PRO A 215 0.72 9.80 -8.59
N PHE A 216 0.14 8.83 -9.25
CA PHE A 216 0.54 8.44 -10.61
C PHE A 216 -0.11 9.30 -11.70
N ALA A 217 -1.25 9.91 -11.44
CA ALA A 217 -1.98 10.72 -12.41
C ALA A 217 -1.26 12.03 -12.81
N ALA A 218 -0.36 12.54 -11.98
CA ALA A 218 0.33 13.80 -12.23
C ALA A 218 1.64 13.63 -13.01
N SER A 219 2.05 12.40 -13.32
CA SER A 219 3.35 12.09 -13.94
C SER A 219 3.24 11.47 -15.34
N ILE A 220 2.02 11.40 -15.90
CA ILE A 220 1.79 10.84 -17.23
C ILE A 220 1.33 11.93 -18.20
#